data_d7fc10f3734771eddb11e5c8913a4d93
#
_entry.id   d7fc10f3734771eddb11e5c8913a4d93
#
_cell.length_a   1.000
_cell.length_b   1.000
_cell.length_c   1.000
_cell.angle_alpha   90.00
_cell.angle_beta   90.00
_cell.angle_gamma   90.00
#
_symmetry.space_group_name_H-M   'P 1'
#
loop_
_entity.id
_entity.type
_entity.pdbx_description
1 polymer ?
#
loop_
_entity_poly.entity_id
_entity_poly.type
_entity_poly.pdbx_seq_one_letter_code
_entity_poly.pdbx_strand_id
1 'polypeptide(L)'
;MINRKNIKTFSFITAAALMMSVASCSKSNSGTEASSASSEKATVSDKSSREVSGSDDIEISKEISNDEDGAHAIEADGETSEYSHLKVTKTGDSDSGDEADFYGDNSAIFATNGAILTLSDIVVDTDGTHANAVFSYGDGTTVNISNSVITTTGNCSGGLMTTGGGTMNATDLTIHTTGNSSAAIRSDRGGGTVNVDGGSYTTDGKGSPVIYSTADITVSNAVMESTSSQGVVVEGKNSVTLNNVELIADNNTKNSDKSEYYQAVMIYQSMSGDAAEGLATFNMTGGSLTNANGDVFFVNNTATTITLEDVQIVNRDADGVFLRAAAAGWGSSGANGGKVNLYLKDQDLIGDMIVDDISTLNMYLSSGTTYSGAINADNSEGQIYVEIESGSKWVLTEDSYITSLTCDADGIELNGHTLYVNGVEYTQGTTSSGEAIEIISESSGRSGSPDGMPGDPPSGSPDGKPGDPPSGERPEGDPPKGGPDKK
;
A
#
# COMPACT_ATOMS: atom_id res chain seq x y z
N MET A 1 58.64 19.16 -10.58
CA MET A 1 58.55 20.60 -10.70
C MET A 1 57.16 20.96 -11.14
N ILE A 2 56.45 21.59 -10.25
CA ILE A 2 55.27 22.47 -10.38
C ILE A 2 54.03 21.92 -11.04
N ASN A 3 53.17 21.59 -10.15
CA ASN A 3 51.74 21.30 -10.15
C ASN A 3 50.91 22.52 -10.61
N ARG A 4 49.92 22.35 -11.48
CA ARG A 4 48.87 23.34 -11.67
C ARG A 4 47.51 22.67 -11.48
N LYS A 5 46.87 23.01 -10.36
CA LYS A 5 45.47 22.76 -10.03
C LYS A 5 44.56 23.60 -10.91
N ASN A 6 43.61 22.99 -11.58
CA ASN A 6 42.48 23.69 -12.19
C ASN A 6 41.32 23.74 -11.21
N ILE A 7 40.98 24.93 -10.79
CA ILE A 7 39.82 25.29 -9.99
C ILE A 7 38.65 25.49 -10.99
N LYS A 8 37.62 24.69 -10.90
CA LYS A 8 36.34 24.95 -11.56
C LYS A 8 35.44 25.75 -10.62
N THR A 9 35.12 26.95 -11.08
CA THR A 9 34.23 27.91 -10.42
C THR A 9 32.77 27.44 -10.60
N PHE A 10 32.10 27.16 -9.50
CA PHE A 10 30.63 26.96 -9.51
C PHE A 10 29.93 28.32 -9.40
N SER A 11 29.08 28.61 -10.36
CA SER A 11 28.15 29.75 -10.32
C SER A 11 26.92 29.39 -9.53
N PHE A 12 26.70 30.03 -8.41
CA PHE A 12 25.46 29.98 -7.66
C PHE A 12 24.42 30.90 -8.32
N ILE A 13 23.28 30.35 -8.73
CA ILE A 13 22.11 31.15 -9.05
C ILE A 13 21.22 31.18 -7.82
N THR A 14 21.11 32.35 -7.22
CA THR A 14 20.28 32.64 -6.06
C THR A 14 18.84 32.86 -6.54
N ALA A 15 17.92 31.96 -6.17
CA ALA A 15 16.48 32.20 -6.30
C ALA A 15 15.98 32.99 -5.08
N ALA A 16 15.47 34.18 -5.29
CA ALA A 16 14.91 35.05 -4.27
C ALA A 16 13.47 34.61 -3.92
N ALA A 17 13.27 34.24 -2.67
CA ALA A 17 11.94 34.02 -2.12
C ALA A 17 11.23 35.36 -1.89
N LEU A 18 10.05 35.55 -2.48
CA LEU A 18 9.19 36.71 -2.26
C LEU A 18 8.13 36.35 -1.21
N MET A 19 8.28 36.86 -0.01
CA MET A 19 7.24 36.83 1.02
C MET A 19 6.20 37.93 0.72
N MET A 20 4.93 37.60 0.56
CA MET A 20 3.84 38.55 0.60
C MET A 20 3.11 38.49 1.93
N SER A 21 3.20 39.58 2.66
CA SER A 21 2.46 39.88 3.88
C SER A 21 1.02 40.30 3.54
N VAL A 22 0.08 39.74 4.30
CA VAL A 22 -1.34 40.10 4.28
C VAL A 22 -1.56 41.44 4.98
N ALA A 23 -2.19 42.40 4.33
CA ALA A 23 -2.83 43.54 5.00
C ALA A 23 -4.20 43.80 4.37
N SER A 24 -5.22 43.78 5.21
CA SER A 24 -6.61 44.09 4.89
C SER A 24 -6.83 45.61 4.82
N CYS A 25 -7.68 46.10 3.95
CA CYS A 25 -8.84 46.97 4.20
C CYS A 25 -9.31 47.77 2.96
N SER A 26 -10.60 47.57 2.72
CA SER A 26 -11.64 48.50 2.29
C SER A 26 -11.57 49.35 1.01
N LYS A 27 -12.61 49.10 0.19
CA LYS A 27 -13.50 49.96 -0.64
C LYS A 27 -12.97 51.18 -1.41
N SER A 28 -13.18 51.19 -2.71
CA SER A 28 -14.20 52.00 -3.41
C SER A 28 -14.07 51.91 -4.95
N ASN A 29 -15.23 52.11 -5.62
CA ASN A 29 -15.59 52.09 -7.03
C ASN A 29 -14.75 52.95 -7.99
N SER A 30 -14.54 52.47 -9.21
CA SER A 30 -15.12 53.02 -10.46
C SER A 30 -14.41 52.49 -11.72
N GLY A 31 -15.19 52.17 -12.75
CA GLY A 31 -14.93 51.42 -13.91
C GLY A 31 -13.95 52.03 -14.94
N THR A 32 -13.56 51.18 -15.86
CA THR A 32 -13.62 51.38 -17.32
C THR A 32 -13.18 50.08 -18.03
N GLU A 33 -13.91 49.70 -19.04
CA GLU A 33 -13.74 48.51 -19.89
C GLU A 33 -12.46 48.56 -20.72
N ALA A 34 -11.80 47.39 -20.86
CA ALA A 34 -11.01 47.04 -22.04
C ALA A 34 -10.96 45.51 -22.16
N SER A 35 -11.50 45.04 -23.28
CA SER A 35 -11.53 43.65 -23.72
C SER A 35 -10.14 43.10 -23.97
N SER A 36 -9.83 41.94 -23.43
CA SER A 36 -8.82 41.04 -23.97
C SER A 36 -9.19 39.59 -23.70
N ALA A 37 -9.01 38.77 -24.74
CA ALA A 37 -9.43 37.41 -24.83
C ALA A 37 -8.95 36.53 -23.64
N SER A 38 -9.87 35.82 -22.99
CA SER A 38 -9.64 34.86 -21.96
C SER A 38 -9.36 33.49 -22.58
N SER A 39 -8.17 32.95 -22.35
CA SER A 39 -7.96 31.52 -22.38
C SER A 39 -8.75 30.91 -21.20
N GLU A 40 -9.70 30.08 -21.49
CA GLU A 40 -10.45 29.33 -20.46
C GLU A 40 -9.52 28.37 -19.75
N LYS A 41 -9.15 28.75 -18.54
CA LYS A 41 -8.54 27.85 -17.56
C LYS A 41 -9.71 27.03 -16.99
N ALA A 42 -9.69 25.71 -17.26
CA ALA A 42 -10.65 24.79 -16.67
C ALA A 42 -10.66 24.99 -15.16
N THR A 43 -11.77 25.49 -14.64
CA THR A 43 -12.03 25.52 -13.21
C THR A 43 -12.29 24.08 -12.78
N VAL A 44 -11.36 23.55 -12.01
CA VAL A 44 -11.61 22.38 -11.16
C VAL A 44 -12.85 22.70 -10.35
N SER A 45 -13.94 21.97 -10.56
CA SER A 45 -15.14 22.09 -9.75
C SER A 45 -14.75 21.71 -8.32
N ASP A 46 -14.95 22.67 -7.43
CA ASP A 46 -14.90 22.50 -6.00
C ASP A 46 -15.90 21.36 -5.62
N LYS A 47 -15.41 20.10 -5.62
CA LYS A 47 -16.15 18.99 -5.04
C LYS A 47 -16.05 19.19 -3.56
N SER A 48 -17.19 19.52 -2.94
CA SER A 48 -17.36 19.61 -1.52
C SER A 48 -16.56 18.52 -0.82
N SER A 49 -15.54 18.92 -0.06
CA SER A 49 -14.96 18.09 0.97
C SER A 49 -16.12 17.66 1.86
N ARG A 50 -16.52 16.40 1.77
CA ARG A 50 -17.50 15.82 2.68
C ARG A 50 -16.87 15.94 4.05
N GLU A 51 -17.50 16.70 4.96
CA GLU A 51 -17.02 16.81 6.32
C GLU A 51 -17.04 15.41 6.93
N VAL A 52 -15.86 14.92 7.31
CA VAL A 52 -15.71 13.63 7.98
C VAL A 52 -16.08 13.84 9.43
N SER A 53 -17.02 13.05 9.96
CA SER A 53 -17.50 13.16 11.33
C SER A 53 -16.36 12.93 12.33
N GLY A 54 -16.21 13.83 13.28
CA GLY A 54 -15.37 13.59 14.46
C GLY A 54 -16.09 12.71 15.48
N SER A 55 -15.38 12.15 16.44
CA SER A 55 -15.99 11.34 17.53
C SER A 55 -17.05 12.11 18.33
N ASP A 56 -16.89 13.43 18.42
CA ASP A 56 -17.81 14.31 19.16
C ASP A 56 -19.12 14.58 18.39
N ASP A 57 -19.17 14.26 17.10
CA ASP A 57 -20.35 14.44 16.25
C ASP A 57 -21.30 13.23 16.31
N ILE A 58 -20.84 12.09 16.87
CA ILE A 58 -21.62 10.86 16.99
C ILE A 58 -22.34 10.84 18.35
N GLU A 59 -23.68 10.81 18.32
CA GLU A 59 -24.47 10.68 19.54
C GLU A 59 -24.37 9.27 20.13
N ILE A 60 -23.77 9.11 21.31
CA ILE A 60 -23.58 7.83 21.98
C ILE A 60 -24.72 7.59 22.99
N SER A 61 -25.45 6.49 22.78
CA SER A 61 -26.54 6.08 23.69
C SER A 61 -26.15 4.99 24.67
N LYS A 62 -25.08 4.22 24.37
CA LYS A 62 -24.60 3.10 25.19
C LYS A 62 -23.08 2.92 24.98
N GLU A 63 -22.40 2.53 26.08
CA GLU A 63 -21.00 2.14 26.07
C GLU A 63 -20.86 0.64 26.33
N ILE A 64 -19.92 -0.02 25.63
CA ILE A 64 -19.55 -1.41 25.81
C ILE A 64 -18.03 -1.43 25.92
N SER A 65 -17.49 -2.07 26.96
CA SER A 65 -16.05 -2.19 27.16
C SER A 65 -15.67 -3.63 27.47
N ASN A 66 -14.48 -4.02 27.02
CA ASN A 66 -13.85 -5.28 27.36
C ASN A 66 -12.37 -5.06 27.67
N ASP A 67 -11.91 -5.54 28.82
CA ASP A 67 -10.53 -5.49 29.30
C ASP A 67 -9.90 -6.87 29.49
N GLU A 68 -10.62 -7.94 29.11
CA GLU A 68 -10.13 -9.32 29.18
C GLU A 68 -9.24 -9.62 27.96
N ASP A 69 -8.11 -10.26 28.20
CA ASP A 69 -7.19 -10.69 27.16
C ASP A 69 -7.83 -11.77 26.27
N GLY A 70 -7.62 -11.67 24.95
CA GLY A 70 -8.14 -12.62 23.97
C GLY A 70 -9.67 -12.63 23.81
N ALA A 71 -10.41 -11.66 24.36
CA ALA A 71 -11.86 -11.60 24.29
C ALA A 71 -12.37 -10.41 23.44
N HIS A 72 -13.64 -10.42 23.08
CA HIS A 72 -14.30 -9.40 22.26
C HIS A 72 -15.24 -8.54 23.11
N ALA A 73 -15.41 -7.26 22.77
CA ALA A 73 -16.47 -6.43 23.35
C ALA A 73 -17.82 -6.72 22.68
N ILE A 74 -17.82 -6.98 21.38
CA ILE A 74 -18.98 -7.43 20.59
C ILE A 74 -18.55 -8.60 19.73
N GLU A 75 -19.30 -9.70 19.78
CA GLU A 75 -19.13 -10.87 18.94
C GLU A 75 -20.46 -11.18 18.22
N ALA A 76 -20.38 -11.44 16.91
CA ALA A 76 -21.48 -11.93 16.09
C ALA A 76 -21.06 -13.29 15.50
N ASP A 77 -21.67 -14.38 15.99
CA ASP A 77 -21.33 -15.76 15.63
C ASP A 77 -22.49 -16.42 14.87
N GLY A 78 -22.45 -16.39 13.53
CA GLY A 78 -23.44 -17.00 12.65
C GLY A 78 -24.82 -16.31 12.61
N GLU A 79 -24.98 -15.21 13.29
CA GLU A 79 -26.26 -14.49 13.42
C GLU A 79 -26.27 -13.18 12.63
N THR A 80 -27.47 -12.64 12.41
CA THR A 80 -27.64 -11.28 11.90
C THR A 80 -27.85 -10.33 13.07
N SER A 81 -26.93 -9.35 13.22
CA SER A 81 -26.92 -8.40 14.32
C SER A 81 -26.77 -6.97 13.80
N GLU A 82 -27.37 -6.01 14.50
CA GLU A 82 -27.29 -4.58 14.20
C GLU A 82 -27.04 -3.79 15.47
N TYR A 83 -26.05 -2.87 15.40
CA TYR A 83 -25.71 -1.97 16.50
C TYR A 83 -25.53 -0.54 15.98
N SER A 84 -26.02 0.42 16.75
CA SER A 84 -25.86 1.84 16.45
C SER A 84 -25.74 2.69 17.70
N HIS A 85 -25.16 3.89 17.54
CA HIS A 85 -24.97 4.87 18.61
C HIS A 85 -24.26 4.31 19.84
N LEU A 86 -23.20 3.52 19.59
CA LEU A 86 -22.39 2.87 20.61
C LEU A 86 -21.00 3.45 20.68
N LYS A 87 -20.46 3.50 21.92
CA LYS A 87 -19.00 3.55 22.12
C LYS A 87 -18.52 2.16 22.54
N VAL A 88 -17.54 1.64 21.80
CA VAL A 88 -16.88 0.35 22.08
C VAL A 88 -15.44 0.61 22.48
N THR A 89 -15.01 0.06 23.62
CA THR A 89 -13.63 0.20 24.11
C THR A 89 -13.04 -1.17 24.36
N LYS A 90 -11.81 -1.42 23.85
CA LYS A 90 -11.07 -2.66 24.04
C LYS A 90 -9.66 -2.35 24.54
N THR A 91 -9.29 -2.87 25.73
CA THR A 91 -8.00 -2.62 26.36
C THR A 91 -7.20 -3.89 26.73
N GLY A 92 -7.81 -5.07 26.65
CA GLY A 92 -7.14 -6.34 26.83
C GLY A 92 -6.14 -6.64 25.69
N ASP A 93 -5.09 -7.39 25.99
CA ASP A 93 -4.05 -7.81 25.06
C ASP A 93 -4.32 -9.21 24.49
N SER A 94 -3.56 -9.62 23.46
CA SER A 94 -3.45 -11.00 23.04
C SER A 94 -1.99 -11.45 23.02
N ASP A 95 -1.73 -12.62 23.58
CA ASP A 95 -0.44 -13.32 23.55
C ASP A 95 -0.35 -14.30 22.38
N SER A 96 -1.41 -14.43 21.55
CA SER A 96 -1.48 -15.38 20.43
C SER A 96 -0.59 -14.98 19.24
N GLY A 97 0.05 -13.81 19.31
CA GLY A 97 0.93 -13.30 18.27
C GLY A 97 0.21 -13.16 16.92
N ASP A 98 0.86 -13.60 15.83
CA ASP A 98 0.31 -13.49 14.49
C ASP A 98 -1.04 -14.24 14.30
N GLU A 99 -1.32 -15.27 15.11
CA GLU A 99 -2.60 -15.97 15.06
C GLU A 99 -3.79 -15.06 15.44
N ALA A 100 -3.57 -14.07 16.32
CA ALA A 100 -4.60 -13.07 16.63
C ALA A 100 -5.01 -12.27 15.39
N ASP A 101 -4.05 -11.93 14.53
CA ASP A 101 -4.31 -11.19 13.30
C ASP A 101 -4.93 -12.09 12.21
N PHE A 102 -4.73 -13.41 12.26
CA PHE A 102 -5.31 -14.35 11.29
C PHE A 102 -6.74 -14.74 11.62
N TYR A 103 -7.07 -14.90 12.90
CA TYR A 103 -8.35 -15.48 13.33
C TYR A 103 -9.23 -14.50 14.11
N GLY A 104 -8.75 -13.29 14.37
CA GLY A 104 -9.52 -12.23 15.01
C GLY A 104 -9.52 -12.26 16.54
N ASP A 105 -8.68 -13.08 17.15
CA ASP A 105 -8.50 -13.10 18.61
C ASP A 105 -8.22 -11.67 19.15
N ASN A 106 -8.86 -11.28 20.26
CA ASN A 106 -8.72 -9.97 20.89
C ASN A 106 -9.31 -8.76 20.11
N SER A 107 -10.02 -8.96 19.00
CA SER A 107 -10.68 -7.84 18.30
C SER A 107 -11.76 -7.19 19.14
N ALA A 108 -11.93 -5.86 19.05
CA ALA A 108 -12.98 -5.18 19.78
C ALA A 108 -14.39 -5.60 19.30
N ILE A 109 -14.57 -5.67 17.98
CA ILE A 109 -15.79 -6.13 17.35
C ILE A 109 -15.42 -7.26 16.38
N PHE A 110 -15.98 -8.44 16.59
CA PHE A 110 -15.68 -9.65 15.84
C PHE A 110 -16.94 -10.26 15.21
N ALA A 111 -16.86 -10.61 13.93
CA ALA A 111 -17.91 -11.32 13.22
C ALA A 111 -17.33 -12.59 12.58
N THR A 112 -18.02 -13.71 12.72
CA THR A 112 -17.57 -15.03 12.25
C THR A 112 -18.73 -15.95 11.86
N ASN A 113 -18.42 -17.13 11.31
CA ASN A 113 -19.35 -18.23 11.02
C ASN A 113 -20.56 -17.85 10.14
N GLY A 114 -20.33 -16.94 9.16
CA GLY A 114 -21.39 -16.50 8.25
C GLY A 114 -22.31 -15.44 8.86
N ALA A 115 -21.89 -14.77 9.94
CA ALA A 115 -22.64 -13.66 10.53
C ALA A 115 -22.80 -12.50 9.57
N ILE A 116 -23.92 -11.76 9.70
CA ILE A 116 -24.14 -10.48 9.05
C ILE A 116 -24.23 -9.42 10.13
N LEU A 117 -23.18 -8.64 10.30
CA LEU A 117 -23.11 -7.58 11.31
C LEU A 117 -23.24 -6.21 10.64
N THR A 118 -24.18 -5.40 11.13
CA THR A 118 -24.36 -4.00 10.68
C THR A 118 -24.07 -3.04 11.82
N LEU A 119 -23.18 -2.07 11.56
CA LEU A 119 -22.70 -1.07 12.50
C LEU A 119 -22.92 0.32 11.91
N SER A 120 -23.54 1.22 12.66
CA SER A 120 -23.67 2.61 12.23
C SER A 120 -23.53 3.57 13.40
N ASP A 121 -22.95 4.73 13.12
CA ASP A 121 -22.82 5.78 14.13
C ASP A 121 -22.17 5.27 15.42
N ILE A 122 -21.03 4.58 15.31
CA ILE A 122 -20.29 4.04 16.45
C ILE A 122 -18.91 4.70 16.58
N VAL A 123 -18.42 4.73 17.82
CA VAL A 123 -17.04 5.08 18.15
C VAL A 123 -16.35 3.84 18.71
N VAL A 124 -15.19 3.47 18.12
CA VAL A 124 -14.38 2.33 18.58
C VAL A 124 -13.01 2.82 19.00
N ASP A 125 -12.63 2.60 20.25
CA ASP A 125 -11.32 2.91 20.79
C ASP A 125 -10.61 1.62 21.25
N THR A 126 -9.40 1.34 20.75
CA THR A 126 -8.60 0.21 21.22
C THR A 126 -7.19 0.65 21.58
N ASP A 127 -6.61 0.06 22.66
CA ASP A 127 -5.21 0.27 23.05
C ASP A 127 -4.45 -1.03 23.38
N GLY A 128 -5.11 -2.18 23.35
CA GLY A 128 -4.48 -3.49 23.55
C GLY A 128 -3.65 -3.92 22.33
N THR A 129 -2.66 -4.77 22.57
CA THR A 129 -1.88 -5.43 21.53
C THR A 129 -2.75 -6.44 20.80
N HIS A 130 -2.70 -6.47 19.45
CA HIS A 130 -3.59 -7.26 18.59
C HIS A 130 -5.09 -6.98 18.81
N ALA A 131 -5.45 -5.80 19.37
CA ALA A 131 -6.82 -5.37 19.55
C ALA A 131 -7.34 -4.67 18.29
N ASN A 132 -7.51 -5.44 17.20
CA ASN A 132 -8.09 -4.92 15.96
C ASN A 132 -9.49 -4.37 16.22
N ALA A 133 -9.84 -3.21 15.63
CA ALA A 133 -11.09 -2.55 15.99
C ALA A 133 -12.32 -3.30 15.47
N VAL A 134 -12.37 -3.63 14.16
CA VAL A 134 -13.50 -4.35 13.53
C VAL A 134 -12.96 -5.46 12.65
N PHE A 135 -13.40 -6.69 12.89
CA PHE A 135 -12.88 -7.89 12.24
C PHE A 135 -14.00 -8.72 11.60
N SER A 136 -13.83 -9.07 10.31
CA SER A 136 -14.68 -10.01 9.57
C SER A 136 -13.89 -11.27 9.24
N TYR A 137 -14.25 -12.42 9.82
CA TYR A 137 -13.56 -13.69 9.65
C TYR A 137 -14.42 -14.76 9.00
N GLY A 138 -13.89 -15.37 7.95
CA GLY A 138 -14.43 -16.59 7.35
C GLY A 138 -15.45 -16.36 6.24
N ASP A 139 -15.54 -17.35 5.36
CA ASP A 139 -16.45 -17.34 4.21
C ASP A 139 -17.91 -17.10 4.62
N GLY A 140 -18.61 -16.24 3.89
CA GLY A 140 -20.00 -15.89 4.14
C GLY A 140 -20.22 -14.86 5.26
N THR A 141 -19.19 -14.56 6.05
CA THR A 141 -19.25 -13.49 7.07
C THR A 141 -19.21 -12.12 6.41
N THR A 142 -20.10 -11.22 6.82
CA THR A 142 -20.20 -9.86 6.27
C THR A 142 -20.33 -8.85 7.39
N VAL A 143 -19.45 -7.86 7.40
CA VAL A 143 -19.58 -6.67 8.25
C VAL A 143 -19.90 -5.47 7.37
N ASN A 144 -20.94 -4.75 7.70
CA ASN A 144 -21.31 -3.46 7.12
C ASN A 144 -21.13 -2.39 8.19
N ILE A 145 -20.28 -1.39 7.94
CA ILE A 145 -20.04 -0.30 8.90
C ILE A 145 -20.13 1.05 8.21
N SER A 146 -20.79 2.02 8.86
CA SER A 146 -20.99 3.35 8.28
C SER A 146 -20.94 4.46 9.31
N ASN A 147 -20.57 5.67 8.87
CA ASN A 147 -20.60 6.92 9.65
C ASN A 147 -19.99 6.74 11.06
N SER A 148 -18.78 6.18 11.14
CA SER A 148 -18.19 5.72 12.39
C SER A 148 -16.75 6.20 12.55
N VAL A 149 -16.30 6.32 13.79
CA VAL A 149 -14.95 6.75 14.14
C VAL A 149 -14.21 5.61 14.83
N ILE A 150 -13.00 5.29 14.37
CA ILE A 150 -12.15 4.23 14.90
C ILE A 150 -10.79 4.80 15.26
N THR A 151 -10.35 4.57 16.51
CA THR A 151 -9.01 4.89 16.97
C THR A 151 -8.34 3.66 17.55
N THR A 152 -7.14 3.29 17.05
CA THR A 152 -6.33 2.21 17.62
C THR A 152 -4.95 2.72 18.00
N THR A 153 -4.46 2.39 19.18
CA THR A 153 -3.15 2.81 19.68
C THR A 153 -2.21 1.65 19.99
N GLY A 154 -2.74 0.44 20.14
CA GLY A 154 -1.95 -0.78 20.36
C GLY A 154 -1.15 -1.21 19.13
N ASN A 155 -0.07 -1.95 19.35
CA ASN A 155 0.68 -2.57 18.25
C ASN A 155 -0.12 -3.74 17.65
N CYS A 156 0.06 -3.99 16.35
CA CYS A 156 -0.64 -5.03 15.61
C CYS A 156 -2.19 -4.88 15.70
N SER A 157 -2.68 -3.63 15.84
CA SER A 157 -4.09 -3.32 16.09
C SER A 157 -4.62 -2.45 14.96
N GLY A 158 -5.11 -3.09 13.90
CA GLY A 158 -5.65 -2.42 12.73
C GLY A 158 -7.06 -1.84 12.94
N GLY A 159 -7.47 -0.98 12.01
CA GLY A 159 -8.83 -0.41 11.99
C GLY A 159 -9.87 -1.43 11.48
N LEU A 160 -9.90 -1.68 10.18
CA LEU A 160 -10.71 -2.71 9.53
C LEU A 160 -9.86 -3.93 9.21
N MET A 161 -10.31 -5.09 9.60
CA MET A 161 -9.60 -6.35 9.38
C MET A 161 -10.49 -7.39 8.73
N THR A 162 -9.97 -8.09 7.70
CA THR A 162 -10.70 -9.13 6.98
C THR A 162 -9.79 -10.30 6.67
N THR A 163 -10.16 -11.51 7.09
CA THR A 163 -9.39 -12.72 6.84
C THR A 163 -10.29 -13.93 6.57
N GLY A 164 -9.70 -15.02 6.08
CA GLY A 164 -10.40 -16.28 5.89
C GLY A 164 -11.59 -16.23 4.90
N GLY A 165 -11.59 -15.25 3.97
CA GLY A 165 -12.69 -15.09 2.99
C GLY A 165 -13.82 -14.17 3.45
N GLY A 166 -13.69 -13.46 4.59
CA GLY A 166 -14.70 -12.52 5.08
C GLY A 166 -14.95 -11.34 4.14
N THR A 167 -16.03 -10.61 4.38
CA THR A 167 -16.39 -9.41 3.63
C THR A 167 -16.54 -8.22 4.58
N MET A 168 -15.95 -7.07 4.22
CA MET A 168 -16.07 -5.80 4.91
C MET A 168 -16.58 -4.74 3.95
N ASN A 169 -17.71 -4.09 4.27
CA ASN A 169 -18.24 -2.95 3.55
C ASN A 169 -18.25 -1.75 4.47
N ALA A 170 -17.53 -0.70 4.11
CA ALA A 170 -17.33 0.49 4.94
C ALA A 170 -17.75 1.75 4.17
N THR A 171 -18.46 2.64 4.81
CA THR A 171 -18.88 3.91 4.22
C THR A 171 -18.69 5.07 5.19
N ASP A 172 -18.01 6.13 4.74
CA ASP A 172 -17.82 7.37 5.49
C ASP A 172 -17.23 7.14 6.91
N LEU A 173 -16.06 6.52 6.99
CA LEU A 173 -15.38 6.29 8.26
C LEU A 173 -14.27 7.30 8.50
N THR A 174 -14.00 7.59 9.78
CA THR A 174 -12.74 8.18 10.22
C THR A 174 -11.94 7.13 10.96
N ILE A 175 -10.76 6.75 10.44
CA ILE A 175 -9.88 5.77 11.09
C ILE A 175 -8.53 6.40 11.36
N HIS A 176 -8.04 6.28 12.59
CA HIS A 176 -6.70 6.68 12.98
C HIS A 176 -6.02 5.57 13.77
N THR A 177 -4.89 5.06 13.25
CA THR A 177 -4.08 4.06 13.93
C THR A 177 -2.70 4.63 14.25
N THR A 178 -2.20 4.44 15.47
CA THR A 178 -0.89 4.96 15.90
C THR A 178 0.10 3.87 16.29
N GLY A 179 -0.36 2.63 16.48
CA GLY A 179 0.47 1.48 16.81
C GLY A 179 1.37 1.04 15.65
N ASN A 180 2.45 0.33 15.95
CA ASN A 180 3.28 -0.32 14.93
C ASN A 180 2.55 -1.54 14.35
N SER A 181 2.77 -1.83 13.06
CA SER A 181 2.11 -2.92 12.33
C SER A 181 0.57 -2.86 12.39
N SER A 182 0.02 -1.64 12.39
CA SER A 182 -1.40 -1.33 12.61
C SER A 182 -1.97 -0.57 11.42
N ALA A 183 -2.24 -1.26 10.32
CA ALA A 183 -2.82 -0.65 9.12
C ALA A 183 -4.28 -0.21 9.36
N ALA A 184 -4.72 0.86 8.70
CA ALA A 184 -6.11 1.31 8.81
C ALA A 184 -7.09 0.33 8.15
N ILE A 185 -6.70 -0.23 7.00
CA ILE A 185 -7.43 -1.28 6.28
C ILE A 185 -6.45 -2.43 6.05
N ARG A 186 -6.76 -3.60 6.60
CA ARG A 186 -5.86 -4.74 6.56
C ARG A 186 -6.63 -6.02 6.20
N SER A 187 -5.96 -6.86 5.46
CA SER A 187 -6.33 -8.27 5.33
C SER A 187 -5.09 -9.12 5.60
N ASP A 188 -5.32 -10.37 5.98
CA ASP A 188 -4.27 -11.33 6.25
C ASP A 188 -4.68 -12.71 5.73
N ARG A 189 -4.10 -13.77 6.23
CA ARG A 189 -4.23 -15.16 5.78
C ARG A 189 -5.66 -15.53 5.39
N GLY A 190 -5.80 -16.07 4.16
CA GLY A 190 -7.11 -16.46 3.60
C GLY A 190 -7.84 -15.33 2.88
N GLY A 191 -7.35 -14.09 2.96
CA GLY A 191 -7.90 -12.97 2.21
C GLY A 191 -9.33 -12.62 2.52
N GLY A 192 -10.05 -12.12 1.52
CA GLY A 192 -11.47 -11.73 1.57
C GLY A 192 -11.79 -10.60 0.61
N THR A 193 -12.82 -9.83 0.92
CA THR A 193 -13.23 -8.67 0.13
C THR A 193 -13.43 -7.47 1.03
N VAL A 194 -12.83 -6.34 0.68
CA VAL A 194 -13.02 -5.07 1.40
C VAL A 194 -13.47 -3.99 0.42
N ASN A 195 -14.62 -3.40 0.67
CA ASN A 195 -15.17 -2.29 -0.10
C ASN A 195 -15.32 -1.06 0.80
N VAL A 196 -14.69 0.04 0.41
CA VAL A 196 -14.70 1.30 1.16
C VAL A 196 -15.18 2.43 0.24
N ASP A 197 -16.12 3.23 0.71
CA ASP A 197 -16.58 4.44 0.01
C ASP A 197 -16.63 5.63 0.97
N GLY A 198 -15.83 6.64 0.67
CA GLY A 198 -15.70 7.85 1.49
C GLY A 198 -14.80 7.67 2.71
N GLY A 199 -14.67 8.74 3.48
CA GLY A 199 -13.96 8.75 4.76
C GLY A 199 -12.52 9.22 4.72
N SER A 200 -11.87 9.20 5.90
CA SER A 200 -10.49 9.59 6.14
C SER A 200 -9.75 8.53 6.94
N TYR A 201 -8.56 8.15 6.48
CA TYR A 201 -7.79 7.04 7.01
C TYR A 201 -6.35 7.49 7.25
N THR A 202 -5.91 7.51 8.51
CA THR A 202 -4.58 7.97 8.89
C THR A 202 -3.84 6.89 9.68
N THR A 203 -2.56 6.68 9.38
CA THR A 203 -1.68 5.77 10.11
C THR A 203 -0.37 6.46 10.47
N ASP A 204 0.08 6.33 11.74
CA ASP A 204 1.31 6.96 12.23
C ASP A 204 2.41 5.93 12.57
N GLY A 205 2.06 4.66 12.69
CA GLY A 205 2.97 3.63 13.19
C GLY A 205 4.01 3.17 12.16
N LYS A 206 5.13 2.67 12.67
CA LYS A 206 6.13 1.96 11.87
C LYS A 206 5.54 0.67 11.30
N GLY A 207 5.69 0.44 9.98
CA GLY A 207 5.13 -0.74 9.32
C GLY A 207 3.61 -0.77 9.30
N SER A 208 2.98 0.40 9.38
CA SER A 208 1.54 0.59 9.39
C SER A 208 1.11 1.32 8.10
N PRO A 209 1.05 0.63 6.95
CA PRO A 209 0.52 1.24 5.74
C PRO A 209 -0.96 1.60 5.94
N VAL A 210 -1.49 2.51 5.13
CA VAL A 210 -2.94 2.76 5.19
C VAL A 210 -3.69 1.51 4.75
N ILE A 211 -3.23 0.86 3.66
CA ILE A 211 -3.76 -0.42 3.18
C ILE A 211 -2.66 -1.48 3.17
N TYR A 212 -2.91 -2.62 3.83
CA TYR A 212 -2.14 -3.86 3.67
C TYR A 212 -3.05 -4.95 3.11
N SER A 213 -2.79 -5.36 1.87
CA SER A 213 -3.69 -6.25 1.15
C SER A 213 -3.11 -7.64 0.91
N THR A 214 -3.77 -8.66 1.47
CA THR A 214 -3.76 -10.06 1.02
C THR A 214 -5.17 -10.49 0.55
N ALA A 215 -5.98 -9.55 0.08
CA ALA A 215 -7.38 -9.70 -0.32
C ALA A 215 -7.67 -8.88 -1.59
N ASP A 216 -8.93 -8.81 -1.99
CA ASP A 216 -9.44 -7.86 -2.98
C ASP A 216 -9.98 -6.62 -2.24
N ILE A 217 -9.23 -5.52 -2.29
CA ILE A 217 -9.57 -4.25 -1.62
C ILE A 217 -9.91 -3.18 -2.65
N THR A 218 -11.10 -2.60 -2.54
CA THR A 218 -11.53 -1.45 -3.34
C THR A 218 -11.83 -0.27 -2.42
N VAL A 219 -11.23 0.88 -2.70
CA VAL A 219 -11.48 2.14 -2.00
C VAL A 219 -11.90 3.21 -2.99
N SER A 220 -12.95 3.93 -2.67
CA SER A 220 -13.47 5.02 -3.50
C SER A 220 -13.68 6.29 -2.66
N ASN A 221 -13.44 7.46 -3.26
CA ASN A 221 -13.79 8.79 -2.70
C ASN A 221 -13.22 9.08 -1.30
N ALA A 222 -12.03 8.59 -0.98
CA ALA A 222 -11.43 8.66 0.35
C ALA A 222 -10.17 9.53 0.38
N VAL A 223 -9.81 10.00 1.58
CA VAL A 223 -8.53 10.63 1.88
C VAL A 223 -7.72 9.68 2.76
N MET A 224 -6.49 9.40 2.36
CA MET A 224 -5.62 8.41 3.00
C MET A 224 -4.24 9.00 3.25
N GLU A 225 -3.72 8.85 4.47
CA GLU A 225 -2.41 9.36 4.84
C GLU A 225 -1.65 8.36 5.72
N SER A 226 -0.41 8.02 5.33
CA SER A 226 0.55 7.36 6.21
C SER A 226 1.70 8.32 6.49
N THR A 227 1.99 8.56 7.78
CA THR A 227 3.03 9.51 8.21
C THR A 227 4.39 8.85 8.49
N SER A 228 4.45 7.52 8.46
CA SER A 228 5.68 6.76 8.80
C SER A 228 5.90 5.49 8.01
N SER A 229 4.97 5.12 7.12
CA SER A 229 5.00 3.85 6.38
C SER A 229 4.54 4.04 4.94
N GLN A 230 4.38 2.95 4.21
CA GLN A 230 3.78 2.96 2.88
C GLN A 230 2.33 3.45 2.94
N GLY A 231 1.82 4.02 1.84
CA GLY A 231 0.40 4.22 1.66
C GLY A 231 -0.32 2.89 1.40
N VAL A 232 0.24 2.08 0.49
CA VAL A 232 -0.33 0.78 0.09
C VAL A 232 0.73 -0.30 0.03
N VAL A 233 0.40 -1.47 0.54
CA VAL A 233 1.14 -2.72 0.35
C VAL A 233 0.22 -3.77 -0.25
N VAL A 234 0.65 -4.39 -1.37
CA VAL A 234 -0.04 -5.53 -2.00
C VAL A 234 0.87 -6.75 -1.93
N GLU A 235 0.40 -7.81 -1.30
CA GLU A 235 1.16 -9.05 -1.16
C GLU A 235 0.50 -10.20 -1.95
N GLY A 236 1.32 -10.92 -2.74
CA GLY A 236 0.88 -12.07 -3.51
C GLY A 236 -0.11 -11.72 -4.62
N LYS A 237 -0.96 -12.67 -5.01
CA LYS A 237 -1.95 -12.55 -6.10
C LYS A 237 -3.18 -11.67 -5.77
N ASN A 238 -3.04 -10.74 -4.86
CA ASN A 238 -4.13 -9.93 -4.34
C ASN A 238 -4.22 -8.58 -5.06
N SER A 239 -5.26 -7.82 -4.76
CA SER A 239 -5.55 -6.58 -5.48
C SER A 239 -5.85 -5.40 -4.58
N VAL A 240 -5.48 -4.20 -5.07
CA VAL A 240 -5.97 -2.92 -4.56
C VAL A 240 -6.45 -2.07 -5.74
N THR A 241 -7.67 -1.57 -5.62
CA THR A 241 -8.27 -0.63 -6.58
C THR A 241 -8.68 0.66 -5.87
N LEU A 242 -8.14 1.79 -6.33
CA LEU A 242 -8.42 3.12 -5.79
C LEU A 242 -9.15 3.97 -6.83
N ASN A 243 -10.32 4.51 -6.49
CA ASN A 243 -11.12 5.34 -7.38
C ASN A 243 -11.34 6.73 -6.74
N ASN A 244 -10.80 7.78 -7.35
CA ASN A 244 -10.93 9.14 -6.83
C ASN A 244 -10.47 9.26 -5.37
N VAL A 245 -9.27 8.70 -5.07
CA VAL A 245 -8.66 8.69 -3.73
C VAL A 245 -7.52 9.71 -3.70
N GLU A 246 -7.41 10.46 -2.61
CA GLU A 246 -6.22 11.23 -2.27
C GLU A 246 -5.36 10.38 -1.34
N LEU A 247 -4.19 9.92 -1.81
CA LEU A 247 -3.26 9.10 -1.06
C LEU A 247 -1.96 9.87 -0.82
N ILE A 248 -1.59 10.02 0.45
CA ILE A 248 -0.32 10.63 0.88
C ILE A 248 0.48 9.57 1.65
N ALA A 249 1.74 9.35 1.27
CA ALA A 249 2.63 8.44 1.96
C ALA A 249 3.95 9.12 2.30
N ASP A 250 4.36 9.04 3.57
CA ASP A 250 5.68 9.41 4.07
C ASP A 250 6.34 8.20 4.72
N ASN A 251 6.86 7.31 3.89
CA ASN A 251 7.53 6.09 4.34
C ASN A 251 8.96 6.41 4.80
N ASN A 252 9.12 6.77 6.05
CA ASN A 252 10.40 7.18 6.64
C ASN A 252 10.94 6.21 7.69
N THR A 253 10.29 5.07 7.93
CA THR A 253 10.70 4.02 8.86
C THR A 253 10.77 2.66 8.16
N LYS A 254 11.83 1.88 8.42
CA LYS A 254 11.95 0.51 7.91
C LYS A 254 11.41 -0.48 8.90
N ASN A 255 10.40 -1.25 8.52
CA ASN A 255 9.78 -2.27 9.39
C ASN A 255 10.62 -3.55 9.52
N SER A 256 11.49 -3.81 8.56
CA SER A 256 12.30 -5.03 8.47
C SER A 256 13.69 -4.73 7.92
N ASP A 257 14.67 -5.56 8.28
CA ASP A 257 16.00 -5.54 7.67
C ASP A 257 15.97 -5.91 6.17
N LYS A 258 14.85 -6.48 5.70
CA LYS A 258 14.61 -6.76 4.28
C LYS A 258 14.16 -5.53 3.48
N SER A 259 13.74 -4.45 4.15
CA SER A 259 13.32 -3.19 3.51
C SER A 259 14.55 -2.40 3.10
N GLU A 260 14.92 -2.47 1.84
CA GLU A 260 16.10 -1.77 1.30
C GLU A 260 15.75 -0.34 0.88
N TYR A 261 14.56 -0.13 0.33
CA TYR A 261 14.08 1.15 -0.20
C TYR A 261 12.93 1.70 0.63
N TYR A 262 12.70 3.01 0.55
CA TYR A 262 11.47 3.66 0.96
C TYR A 262 10.58 3.84 -0.27
N GLN A 263 9.28 3.69 -0.13
CA GLN A 263 8.32 3.77 -1.24
C GLN A 263 6.90 4.08 -0.75
N ALA A 264 6.09 4.71 -1.63
CA ALA A 264 4.67 4.94 -1.33
C ALA A 264 3.83 3.67 -1.51
N VAL A 265 4.06 2.94 -2.61
CA VAL A 265 3.35 1.69 -2.92
C VAL A 265 4.36 0.56 -3.06
N MET A 266 4.16 -0.50 -2.28
CA MET A 266 4.95 -1.73 -2.34
C MET A 266 4.10 -2.89 -2.85
N ILE A 267 4.61 -3.59 -3.88
CA ILE A 267 3.98 -4.80 -4.41
C ILE A 267 5.00 -5.92 -4.36
N TYR A 268 4.72 -6.97 -3.59
CA TYR A 268 5.72 -7.99 -3.34
C TYR A 268 5.10 -9.35 -3.02
N GLN A 269 5.94 -10.37 -3.01
CA GLN A 269 5.62 -11.67 -2.43
C GLN A 269 6.54 -11.93 -1.26
N SER A 270 5.96 -12.11 -0.06
CA SER A 270 6.71 -12.53 1.11
C SER A 270 7.03 -14.03 1.02
N MET A 271 7.82 -14.51 1.96
CA MET A 271 8.11 -15.94 2.12
C MET A 271 7.37 -16.56 3.31
N SER A 272 6.41 -15.83 3.89
CA SER A 272 5.60 -16.28 5.05
C SER A 272 4.59 -17.37 4.69
N GLY A 273 4.07 -17.34 3.46
CA GLY A 273 2.99 -18.21 3.00
C GLY A 273 1.60 -17.68 3.36
N ASP A 274 1.48 -16.46 3.86
CA ASP A 274 0.19 -15.84 4.23
C ASP A 274 -0.61 -15.41 3.00
N ALA A 275 0.07 -15.03 1.92
CA ALA A 275 -0.54 -14.74 0.63
C ALA A 275 -0.15 -15.78 -0.42
N ALA A 276 -1.11 -16.21 -1.24
CA ALA A 276 -0.83 -17.09 -2.36
C ALA A 276 -0.02 -16.37 -3.45
N GLU A 277 0.94 -17.08 -4.04
CA GLU A 277 1.72 -16.58 -5.18
C GLU A 277 0.83 -16.39 -6.42
N GLY A 278 1.16 -15.39 -7.24
CA GLY A 278 0.50 -15.14 -8.51
C GLY A 278 0.61 -13.69 -8.96
N LEU A 279 -0.28 -13.27 -9.86
CA LEU A 279 -0.30 -11.92 -10.39
C LEU A 279 -0.96 -10.96 -9.40
N ALA A 280 -0.17 -10.04 -8.86
CA ALA A 280 -0.68 -8.92 -8.08
C ALA A 280 -1.35 -7.87 -8.98
N THR A 281 -2.26 -7.07 -8.43
CA THR A 281 -2.91 -5.99 -9.20
C THR A 281 -3.02 -4.71 -8.37
N PHE A 282 -2.61 -3.61 -8.97
CA PHE A 282 -2.86 -2.27 -8.43
C PHE A 282 -3.50 -1.40 -9.51
N ASN A 283 -4.68 -0.88 -9.25
CA ASN A 283 -5.37 0.04 -10.14
C ASN A 283 -5.66 1.35 -9.42
N MET A 284 -5.44 2.48 -10.09
CA MET A 284 -5.85 3.78 -9.59
C MET A 284 -6.44 4.60 -10.73
N THR A 285 -7.64 5.14 -10.49
CA THR A 285 -8.36 5.99 -11.47
C THR A 285 -8.78 7.28 -10.78
N GLY A 286 -8.34 8.40 -11.34
CA GLY A 286 -8.56 9.73 -10.76
C GLY A 286 -7.89 9.91 -9.39
N GLY A 287 -8.04 11.09 -8.82
CA GLY A 287 -7.45 11.43 -7.52
C GLY A 287 -5.95 11.72 -7.59
N SER A 288 -5.24 11.52 -6.48
CA SER A 288 -3.81 11.83 -6.39
C SER A 288 -3.04 10.83 -5.53
N LEU A 289 -1.77 10.59 -5.91
CA LEU A 289 -0.80 9.85 -5.12
C LEU A 289 0.42 10.76 -4.89
N THR A 290 0.62 11.13 -3.62
CA THR A 290 1.77 11.92 -3.18
C THR A 290 2.72 11.04 -2.37
N ASN A 291 3.96 10.92 -2.84
CA ASN A 291 5.05 10.29 -2.11
C ASN A 291 5.96 11.37 -1.50
N ALA A 292 6.24 11.30 -0.21
CA ALA A 292 7.11 12.23 0.47
C ALA A 292 8.57 11.75 0.54
N ASN A 293 8.82 10.44 0.48
CA ASN A 293 10.16 9.87 0.69
C ASN A 293 10.34 8.56 -0.11
N GLY A 294 11.44 8.48 -0.86
CA GLY A 294 11.80 7.32 -1.67
C GLY A 294 11.06 7.18 -3.00
N ASP A 295 10.86 5.95 -3.46
CA ASP A 295 10.24 5.63 -4.74
C ASP A 295 8.71 5.72 -4.67
N VAL A 296 8.03 6.00 -5.79
CA VAL A 296 6.55 5.95 -5.80
C VAL A 296 6.08 4.50 -5.78
N PHE A 297 6.60 3.66 -6.68
CA PHE A 297 6.32 2.22 -6.74
C PHE A 297 7.58 1.39 -6.56
N PHE A 298 7.50 0.37 -5.73
CA PHE A 298 8.52 -0.66 -5.60
C PHE A 298 7.92 -2.05 -5.80
N VAL A 299 8.49 -2.82 -6.73
CA VAL A 299 8.04 -4.18 -7.06
C VAL A 299 9.17 -5.17 -6.86
N ASN A 300 8.95 -6.18 -5.99
CA ASN A 300 9.95 -7.18 -5.64
C ASN A 300 9.34 -8.59 -5.53
N ASN A 301 10.04 -9.57 -6.07
CA ASN A 301 9.70 -10.99 -5.93
C ASN A 301 8.29 -11.37 -6.37
N THR A 302 7.70 -10.64 -7.32
CA THR A 302 6.31 -10.90 -7.79
C THR A 302 6.11 -10.44 -9.23
N ALA A 303 5.05 -10.96 -9.85
CA ALA A 303 4.50 -10.41 -11.09
C ALA A 303 3.30 -9.52 -10.76
N THR A 304 3.20 -8.36 -11.42
CA THR A 304 2.12 -7.40 -11.15
C THR A 304 1.63 -6.70 -12.41
N THR A 305 0.35 -6.30 -12.36
CA THR A 305 -0.22 -5.30 -13.27
C THR A 305 -0.52 -4.04 -12.47
N ILE A 306 0.03 -2.91 -12.93
CA ILE A 306 -0.23 -1.57 -12.41
C ILE A 306 -0.98 -0.79 -13.50
N THR A 307 -2.14 -0.25 -13.18
CA THR A 307 -2.91 0.62 -14.09
C THR A 307 -3.13 1.97 -13.42
N LEU A 308 -2.72 3.04 -14.11
CA LEU A 308 -2.99 4.41 -13.70
C LEU A 308 -3.77 5.12 -14.81
N GLU A 309 -4.88 5.75 -14.45
CA GLU A 309 -5.74 6.49 -15.37
C GLU A 309 -6.17 7.83 -14.75
N ASP A 310 -5.75 8.95 -15.35
CA ASP A 310 -6.04 10.31 -14.87
C ASP A 310 -5.67 10.54 -13.39
N VAL A 311 -4.49 10.06 -12.96
CA VAL A 311 -4.01 10.18 -11.58
C VAL A 311 -2.96 11.27 -11.47
N GLN A 312 -3.11 12.19 -10.53
CA GLN A 312 -2.06 13.16 -10.22
C GLN A 312 -0.96 12.50 -9.38
N ILE A 313 0.21 12.24 -9.98
CA ILE A 313 1.37 11.69 -9.27
C ILE A 313 2.30 12.82 -8.84
N VAL A 314 2.67 12.84 -7.54
CA VAL A 314 3.63 13.80 -6.97
C VAL A 314 4.68 13.04 -6.19
N ASN A 315 5.91 12.96 -6.70
CA ASN A 315 7.06 12.51 -5.91
C ASN A 315 7.80 13.73 -5.36
N ARG A 316 7.89 13.85 -4.02
CA ARG A 316 8.59 14.94 -3.33
C ARG A 316 10.04 14.61 -3.03
N ASP A 317 10.42 13.33 -3.12
CA ASP A 317 11.81 12.91 -2.97
C ASP A 317 12.55 13.12 -4.29
N ALA A 318 13.58 13.98 -4.26
CA ALA A 318 14.36 14.32 -5.45
C ALA A 318 15.25 13.17 -5.95
N ASP A 319 15.60 12.23 -5.06
CA ASP A 319 16.43 11.06 -5.36
C ASP A 319 15.56 9.80 -5.61
N GLY A 320 14.24 9.89 -5.40
CA GLY A 320 13.29 8.82 -5.61
C GLY A 320 12.85 8.71 -7.07
N VAL A 321 12.63 7.47 -7.52
CA VAL A 321 12.14 7.18 -8.86
C VAL A 321 10.63 6.93 -8.87
N PHE A 322 10.02 7.00 -10.05
CA PHE A 322 8.61 6.65 -10.18
C PHE A 322 8.38 5.16 -9.96
N LEU A 323 9.18 4.29 -10.57
CA LEU A 323 9.05 2.84 -10.44
C LEU A 323 10.42 2.18 -10.33
N ARG A 324 10.58 1.36 -9.31
CA ARG A 324 11.69 0.44 -9.18
C ARG A 324 11.17 -1.01 -9.21
N ALA A 325 11.60 -1.78 -10.22
CA ALA A 325 11.44 -3.22 -10.28
C ALA A 325 12.80 -3.86 -10.02
N ALA A 326 12.99 -4.45 -8.84
CA ALA A 326 14.31 -4.91 -8.44
C ALA A 326 14.26 -6.04 -7.40
N ALA A 327 15.35 -6.80 -7.36
CA ALA A 327 15.64 -7.69 -6.26
C ALA A 327 15.84 -6.90 -4.96
N ALA A 328 15.39 -7.46 -3.85
CA ALA A 328 15.59 -6.94 -2.50
C ALA A 328 15.55 -8.09 -1.49
N GLY A 329 15.33 -7.77 -0.20
CA GLY A 329 15.40 -8.75 0.88
C GLY A 329 14.35 -9.86 0.88
N TRP A 330 13.32 -9.82 0.05
CA TRP A 330 12.31 -10.88 -0.08
C TRP A 330 12.59 -11.76 -1.29
N GLY A 331 12.24 -13.04 -1.17
CA GLY A 331 12.45 -14.06 -2.21
C GLY A 331 13.84 -14.68 -2.20
N SER A 332 14.12 -15.50 -3.21
CA SER A 332 15.41 -16.19 -3.39
C SER A 332 16.34 -15.33 -4.24
N SER A 333 17.53 -15.05 -3.75
CA SER A 333 18.54 -14.25 -4.48
C SER A 333 18.75 -14.78 -5.90
N GLY A 334 18.73 -13.86 -6.88
CA GLY A 334 18.85 -14.16 -8.31
C GLY A 334 17.55 -14.62 -9.00
N ALA A 335 16.42 -14.70 -8.25
CA ALA A 335 15.11 -15.04 -8.79
C ALA A 335 13.98 -14.16 -8.23
N ASN A 336 14.32 -13.13 -7.45
CA ASN A 336 13.41 -12.27 -6.72
C ASN A 336 13.24 -10.87 -7.33
N GLY A 337 13.45 -10.74 -8.63
CA GLY A 337 13.15 -9.52 -9.37
C GLY A 337 11.65 -9.20 -9.42
N GLY A 338 11.32 -7.96 -9.73
CA GLY A 338 9.97 -7.51 -10.03
C GLY A 338 9.60 -7.73 -11.50
N LYS A 339 8.38 -8.17 -11.80
CA LYS A 339 7.88 -8.33 -13.17
C LYS A 339 6.61 -7.51 -13.33
N VAL A 340 6.68 -6.44 -14.13
CA VAL A 340 5.65 -5.39 -14.16
C VAL A 340 5.03 -5.24 -15.53
N ASN A 341 3.70 -5.30 -15.62
CA ASN A 341 2.93 -4.69 -16.70
C ASN A 341 2.39 -3.34 -16.19
N LEU A 342 2.88 -2.23 -16.73
CA LEU A 342 2.49 -0.87 -16.37
C LEU A 342 1.64 -0.27 -17.49
N TYR A 343 0.38 0.01 -17.21
CA TYR A 343 -0.54 0.69 -18.12
C TYR A 343 -0.76 2.12 -17.65
N LEU A 344 -0.39 3.08 -18.50
CA LEU A 344 -0.60 4.50 -18.31
C LEU A 344 -1.62 5.00 -19.32
N LYS A 345 -2.78 5.48 -18.85
CA LYS A 345 -3.90 5.90 -19.68
C LYS A 345 -4.31 7.31 -19.31
N ASP A 346 -4.41 8.20 -20.30
CA ASP A 346 -4.78 9.60 -20.05
C ASP A 346 -3.95 10.20 -18.89
N GLN A 347 -2.62 9.97 -18.92
CA GLN A 347 -1.74 10.18 -17.80
C GLN A 347 -0.60 11.12 -18.16
N ASP A 348 -0.40 12.18 -17.37
CA ASP A 348 0.83 12.98 -17.40
C ASP A 348 1.74 12.50 -16.28
N LEU A 349 2.83 11.80 -16.65
CA LEU A 349 3.75 11.21 -15.70
C LEU A 349 5.15 11.81 -15.81
N ILE A 350 5.73 12.18 -14.67
CA ILE A 350 7.12 12.62 -14.55
C ILE A 350 7.84 11.74 -13.53
N GLY A 351 9.01 11.22 -13.93
CA GLY A 351 9.89 10.43 -13.03
C GLY A 351 10.58 9.28 -13.74
N ASP A 352 11.73 8.88 -13.24
CA ASP A 352 12.55 7.84 -13.83
C ASP A 352 12.10 6.44 -13.42
N MET A 353 12.52 5.44 -14.17
CA MET A 353 12.25 4.03 -13.88
C MET A 353 13.55 3.24 -13.83
N ILE A 354 13.66 2.35 -12.85
CA ILE A 354 14.80 1.46 -12.66
C ILE A 354 14.31 0.01 -12.68
N VAL A 355 14.95 -0.78 -13.54
CA VAL A 355 14.66 -2.21 -13.70
C VAL A 355 15.99 -2.95 -13.67
N ASP A 356 16.25 -3.77 -12.65
CA ASP A 356 17.49 -4.50 -12.52
C ASP A 356 17.59 -5.68 -13.51
N ASP A 357 18.75 -6.35 -13.53
CA ASP A 357 19.12 -7.41 -14.50
C ASP A 357 18.26 -8.68 -14.42
N ILE A 358 17.50 -8.87 -13.35
CA ILE A 358 16.60 -10.03 -13.17
C ILE A 358 15.11 -9.63 -13.17
N SER A 359 14.83 -8.36 -13.44
CA SER A 359 13.47 -7.80 -13.46
C SER A 359 12.98 -7.51 -14.87
N THR A 360 11.67 -7.33 -15.00
CA THR A 360 11.00 -7.09 -16.28
C THR A 360 9.99 -5.95 -16.16
N LEU A 361 9.97 -5.08 -17.16
CA LEU A 361 8.95 -4.03 -17.33
C LEU A 361 8.36 -4.09 -18.74
N ASN A 362 7.05 -4.24 -18.86
CA ASN A 362 6.29 -3.87 -20.05
C ASN A 362 5.51 -2.60 -19.73
N MET A 363 5.78 -1.51 -20.44
CA MET A 363 5.10 -0.23 -20.25
C MET A 363 4.27 0.11 -21.48
N TYR A 364 3.02 0.47 -21.24
CA TYR A 364 2.03 0.81 -22.28
C TYR A 364 1.51 2.22 -22.05
N LEU A 365 1.75 3.14 -23.01
CA LEU A 365 1.25 4.50 -23.01
C LEU A 365 0.08 4.59 -23.98
N SER A 366 -1.09 4.97 -23.49
CA SER A 366 -2.31 5.05 -24.28
C SER A 366 -3.16 6.29 -23.95
N SER A 367 -4.16 6.54 -24.77
CA SER A 367 -5.16 7.59 -24.54
C SER A 367 -4.57 9.01 -24.39
N GLY A 368 -3.50 9.32 -25.12
CA GLY A 368 -2.86 10.65 -25.08
C GLY A 368 -1.88 10.85 -23.93
N THR A 369 -1.47 9.78 -23.26
CA THR A 369 -0.49 9.80 -22.16
C THR A 369 0.82 10.47 -22.57
N THR A 370 1.36 11.32 -21.69
CA THR A 370 2.72 11.85 -21.78
C THR A 370 3.56 11.31 -20.63
N TYR A 371 4.63 10.58 -20.96
CA TYR A 371 5.65 10.18 -19.99
C TYR A 371 6.91 11.01 -20.17
N SER A 372 7.39 11.66 -19.12
CA SER A 372 8.64 12.42 -19.08
C SER A 372 9.58 11.80 -18.04
N GLY A 373 10.65 11.13 -18.50
CA GLY A 373 11.56 10.43 -17.61
C GLY A 373 12.58 9.60 -18.39
N ALA A 374 13.54 9.06 -17.65
CA ALA A 374 14.51 8.09 -18.17
C ALA A 374 14.19 6.67 -17.69
N ILE A 375 14.63 5.70 -18.47
CA ILE A 375 14.54 4.29 -18.10
C ILE A 375 15.96 3.72 -18.11
N ASN A 376 16.40 3.19 -16.95
CA ASN A 376 17.73 2.62 -16.75
C ASN A 376 18.87 3.53 -17.26
N ALA A 377 18.87 4.80 -16.87
CA ALA A 377 19.87 5.78 -17.31
C ALA A 377 21.33 5.36 -17.03
N ASP A 378 21.53 4.48 -16.05
CA ASP A 378 22.82 3.86 -15.72
C ASP A 378 23.23 2.67 -16.62
N ASN A 379 22.41 2.37 -17.64
CA ASN A 379 22.57 1.21 -18.54
C ASN A 379 22.49 -0.16 -17.82
N SER A 380 21.65 -0.29 -16.80
CA SER A 380 21.32 -1.59 -16.18
C SER A 380 20.66 -2.54 -17.19
N GLU A 381 20.88 -3.85 -17.06
CA GLU A 381 20.51 -4.87 -18.07
C GLU A 381 19.07 -5.41 -17.90
N GLY A 382 18.13 -4.63 -17.36
CA GLY A 382 16.72 -5.03 -17.21
C GLY A 382 16.02 -5.38 -18.52
N GLN A 383 15.04 -6.27 -18.45
CA GLN A 383 14.21 -6.64 -19.60
C GLN A 383 13.07 -5.61 -19.73
N ILE A 384 13.11 -4.74 -20.76
CA ILE A 384 12.19 -3.60 -20.85
C ILE A 384 11.56 -3.51 -22.23
N TYR A 385 10.24 -3.55 -22.29
CA TYR A 385 9.45 -3.25 -23.46
C TYR A 385 8.64 -1.97 -23.23
N VAL A 386 8.58 -1.12 -24.25
CA VAL A 386 7.77 0.09 -24.27
C VAL A 386 6.87 0.09 -25.50
N GLU A 387 5.57 0.31 -25.30
CA GLU A 387 4.58 0.50 -26.36
C GLU A 387 3.94 1.88 -26.20
N ILE A 388 3.93 2.65 -27.29
CA ILE A 388 3.38 3.99 -27.33
C ILE A 388 2.30 4.02 -28.39
N GLU A 389 1.04 4.09 -27.93
CA GLU A 389 -0.11 4.26 -28.81
C GLU A 389 -0.10 5.64 -29.50
N SER A 390 -0.65 5.69 -30.69
CA SER A 390 -0.77 6.95 -31.47
C SER A 390 -1.44 8.06 -30.64
N GLY A 391 -0.78 9.23 -30.60
CA GLY A 391 -1.19 10.37 -29.78
C GLY A 391 -0.60 10.42 -28.37
N SER A 392 0.03 9.33 -27.90
CA SER A 392 0.81 9.31 -26.67
C SER A 392 2.28 9.60 -26.95
N LYS A 393 3.07 9.98 -25.90
CA LYS A 393 4.47 10.36 -26.05
C LYS A 393 5.33 9.92 -24.89
N TRP A 394 6.59 9.59 -25.20
CA TRP A 394 7.68 9.53 -24.25
C TRP A 394 8.70 10.62 -24.53
N VAL A 395 8.92 11.54 -23.58
CA VAL A 395 9.92 12.62 -23.62
C VAL A 395 11.08 12.21 -22.71
N LEU A 396 12.27 12.03 -23.28
CA LEU A 396 13.44 11.64 -22.53
C LEU A 396 13.96 12.80 -21.66
N THR A 397 14.39 12.49 -20.45
CA THR A 397 15.04 13.43 -19.52
C THR A 397 16.54 13.13 -19.36
N GLU A 398 16.95 11.88 -19.62
CA GLU A 398 18.33 11.40 -19.71
C GLU A 398 18.44 10.30 -20.77
N ASP A 399 19.68 9.83 -21.05
CA ASP A 399 19.89 8.68 -21.91
C ASP A 399 19.13 7.46 -21.33
N SER A 400 18.51 6.67 -22.18
CA SER A 400 17.66 5.56 -21.76
C SER A 400 17.97 4.28 -22.50
N TYR A 401 17.82 3.15 -21.80
CA TYR A 401 18.20 1.82 -22.32
C TYR A 401 17.02 0.85 -22.13
N ILE A 402 16.51 0.32 -23.27
CA ILE A 402 15.40 -0.63 -23.29
C ILE A 402 15.70 -1.82 -24.22
N THR A 403 14.94 -2.89 -24.07
CA THR A 403 15.12 -4.13 -24.86
C THR A 403 14.30 -4.09 -26.15
N SER A 404 13.08 -3.57 -26.12
CA SER A 404 12.12 -3.63 -27.23
C SER A 404 11.21 -2.39 -27.23
N LEU A 405 10.79 -1.93 -28.42
CA LEU A 405 9.99 -0.72 -28.59
C LEU A 405 8.94 -0.92 -29.67
N THR A 406 7.73 -0.48 -29.42
CA THR A 406 6.68 -0.27 -30.43
C THR A 406 6.19 1.18 -30.37
N CYS A 407 6.34 1.93 -31.45
CA CYS A 407 5.87 3.32 -31.52
C CYS A 407 5.66 3.80 -32.95
N ASP A 408 4.81 4.80 -33.13
CA ASP A 408 4.76 5.64 -34.31
C ASP A 408 5.95 6.62 -34.37
N ALA A 409 6.14 7.28 -35.52
CA ALA A 409 7.29 8.17 -35.72
C ALA A 409 7.32 9.40 -34.79
N ASP A 410 6.19 9.80 -34.24
CA ASP A 410 6.02 10.94 -33.34
C ASP A 410 5.89 10.55 -31.86
N GLY A 411 5.99 9.25 -31.54
CA GLY A 411 5.85 8.73 -30.19
C GLY A 411 7.03 9.03 -29.25
N ILE A 412 8.24 9.29 -29.80
CA ILE A 412 9.46 9.55 -29.02
C ILE A 412 9.96 10.97 -29.26
N GLU A 413 10.22 11.70 -28.17
CA GLU A 413 10.94 12.97 -28.16
C GLU A 413 12.26 12.80 -27.40
N LEU A 414 13.38 12.76 -28.12
CA LEU A 414 14.70 12.53 -27.53
C LEU A 414 15.19 13.68 -26.64
N ASN A 415 14.73 14.90 -26.88
CA ASN A 415 15.03 16.09 -26.07
C ASN A 415 16.54 16.32 -25.83
N GLY A 416 17.39 15.91 -26.78
CA GLY A 416 18.85 16.04 -26.70
C GLY A 416 19.57 14.85 -26.03
N HIS A 417 18.85 13.80 -25.65
CA HIS A 417 19.34 12.54 -25.09
C HIS A 417 19.32 11.43 -26.11
N THR A 418 19.84 10.26 -25.75
CA THR A 418 19.91 9.10 -26.61
C THR A 418 19.04 7.97 -26.07
N LEU A 419 18.22 7.36 -26.93
CA LEU A 419 17.52 6.12 -26.62
C LEU A 419 18.23 4.94 -27.28
N TYR A 420 18.60 3.94 -26.48
CA TYR A 420 19.14 2.67 -26.98
C TYR A 420 18.07 1.58 -26.90
N VAL A 421 17.78 0.96 -28.02
CA VAL A 421 16.87 -0.19 -28.12
C VAL A 421 17.70 -1.42 -28.48
N ASN A 422 17.79 -2.38 -27.56
CA ASN A 422 18.66 -3.56 -27.68
C ASN A 422 20.11 -3.21 -28.09
N GLY A 423 20.68 -2.18 -27.46
CA GLY A 423 22.02 -1.67 -27.71
C GLY A 423 22.21 -0.88 -29.01
N VAL A 424 21.14 -0.63 -29.77
CA VAL A 424 21.17 0.17 -31.01
C VAL A 424 20.52 1.53 -30.77
N GLU A 425 21.22 2.59 -31.16
CA GLU A 425 20.72 3.97 -31.04
C GLU A 425 19.44 4.15 -31.89
N TYR A 426 18.36 4.61 -31.25
CA TYR A 426 17.11 4.93 -31.93
C TYR A 426 17.20 6.27 -32.66
N THR A 427 16.72 6.31 -33.88
CA THR A 427 16.65 7.55 -34.66
C THR A 427 15.27 8.18 -34.51
N GLN A 428 15.21 9.38 -33.96
CA GLN A 428 13.95 10.13 -33.79
C GLN A 428 13.21 10.26 -35.14
N GLY A 429 11.90 10.09 -35.09
CA GLY A 429 11.03 10.17 -36.27
C GLY A 429 10.93 8.85 -37.06
N THR A 430 11.42 7.74 -36.49
CA THR A 430 11.25 6.38 -37.05
C THR A 430 10.19 5.59 -36.31
N THR A 431 9.45 4.75 -37.04
CA THR A 431 8.53 3.78 -36.43
C THR A 431 9.29 2.57 -35.92
N SER A 432 8.82 1.94 -34.85
CA SER A 432 9.31 0.68 -34.35
C SER A 432 8.17 -0.30 -34.10
N SER A 433 8.44 -1.61 -34.25
CA SER A 433 7.47 -2.69 -34.01
C SER A 433 8.17 -3.85 -33.32
N GLY A 434 8.32 -3.74 -32.02
CA GLY A 434 8.87 -4.79 -31.14
C GLY A 434 7.78 -5.66 -30.57
N GLU A 435 8.17 -6.56 -29.69
CA GLU A 435 7.25 -7.47 -29.02
C GLU A 435 7.40 -7.29 -27.50
N ALA A 436 6.29 -7.40 -26.77
CA ALA A 436 6.26 -7.41 -25.32
C ALA A 436 7.03 -8.62 -24.77
N ILE A 437 7.61 -8.45 -23.60
CA ILE A 437 8.34 -9.50 -22.91
C ILE A 437 7.31 -10.36 -22.16
N GLU A 438 7.38 -11.67 -22.33
CA GLU A 438 6.48 -12.59 -21.66
C GLU A 438 6.71 -12.55 -20.15
N ILE A 439 5.69 -12.18 -19.38
CA ILE A 439 5.68 -12.26 -17.93
C ILE A 439 4.96 -13.54 -17.52
N ILE A 440 5.74 -14.52 -17.09
CA ILE A 440 5.21 -15.78 -16.57
C ILE A 440 4.88 -15.56 -15.09
N SER A 441 3.59 -15.62 -14.77
CA SER A 441 3.07 -15.56 -13.38
C SER A 441 3.00 -16.96 -12.74
N GLU A 442 3.77 -17.94 -13.24
CA GLU A 442 3.76 -19.28 -12.67
C GLU A 442 4.50 -19.30 -11.34
N SER A 443 3.81 -19.79 -10.31
CA SER A 443 4.45 -20.31 -9.11
C SER A 443 5.45 -21.39 -9.57
N SER A 444 6.73 -21.19 -9.32
CA SER A 444 7.74 -22.25 -9.47
C SER A 444 7.27 -23.40 -8.59
N GLY A 445 6.70 -24.45 -9.22
CA GLY A 445 6.01 -25.55 -8.57
C GLY A 445 6.84 -26.19 -7.46
N ARG A 446 6.66 -25.71 -6.27
CA ARG A 446 6.78 -26.51 -5.08
C ARG A 446 5.38 -27.06 -4.83
N SER A 447 5.12 -28.29 -5.33
CA SER A 447 4.00 -29.09 -4.90
C SER A 447 4.20 -29.45 -3.42
N GLY A 448 3.93 -28.51 -2.55
CA GLY A 448 3.53 -28.73 -1.19
C GLY A 448 2.00 -28.63 -1.24
N SER A 449 1.31 -29.76 -1.30
CA SER A 449 -0.11 -29.79 -1.01
C SER A 449 -0.35 -29.01 0.27
N PRO A 450 -1.27 -28.05 0.30
CA PRO A 450 -1.88 -27.62 1.52
C PRO A 450 -2.94 -28.68 1.91
N ASP A 451 -2.49 -29.92 2.19
CA ASP A 451 -3.26 -30.90 2.93
C ASP A 451 -3.09 -30.59 4.41
N GLY A 452 -3.90 -29.71 4.88
CA GLY A 452 -3.99 -29.30 6.26
C GLY A 452 -4.93 -28.12 6.41
N MET A 453 -6.18 -28.23 5.92
CA MET A 453 -7.22 -27.49 6.60
C MET A 453 -7.21 -27.97 8.04
N PRO A 454 -7.04 -27.08 9.02
CA PRO A 454 -7.35 -27.42 10.42
C PRO A 454 -8.83 -27.81 10.41
N GLY A 455 -9.11 -29.06 10.78
CA GLY A 455 -10.47 -29.50 10.96
C GLY A 455 -11.19 -28.63 11.96
N ASP A 456 -12.52 -28.59 11.84
CA ASP A 456 -13.46 -27.92 12.72
C ASP A 456 -13.00 -27.95 14.18
N PRO A 457 -13.21 -26.85 14.94
CA PRO A 457 -12.95 -26.86 16.38
C PRO A 457 -13.74 -28.00 17.02
N PRO A 458 -13.13 -28.76 17.95
CA PRO A 458 -13.81 -29.89 18.56
C PRO A 458 -15.02 -29.39 19.34
N SER A 459 -16.21 -29.77 18.90
CA SER A 459 -17.45 -29.67 19.69
C SER A 459 -17.33 -30.60 20.91
N GLY A 460 -16.86 -30.07 22.02
CA GLY A 460 -16.71 -30.78 23.29
C GLY A 460 -17.34 -29.99 24.41
N SER A 461 -18.51 -30.44 24.84
CA SER A 461 -19.13 -30.03 26.11
C SER A 461 -18.16 -30.18 27.30
N PRO A 462 -18.16 -29.27 28.27
CA PRO A 462 -17.30 -29.35 29.45
C PRO A 462 -17.96 -30.24 30.53
N ASP A 463 -17.75 -31.55 30.42
CA ASP A 463 -17.98 -32.47 31.57
C ASP A 463 -16.90 -33.55 31.57
N GLY A 464 -15.80 -33.31 32.29
CA GLY A 464 -14.76 -34.29 32.49
C GLY A 464 -13.71 -33.83 33.48
N LYS A 465 -13.73 -34.35 34.70
CA LYS A 465 -12.74 -34.15 35.75
C LYS A 465 -11.30 -34.33 35.26
N PRO A 466 -10.31 -33.59 35.84
CA PRO A 466 -8.90 -33.74 35.53
C PRO A 466 -8.41 -35.14 35.95
N GLY A 467 -7.82 -35.86 34.99
CA GLY A 467 -7.09 -37.11 35.26
C GLY A 467 -5.66 -36.81 35.65
N ASP A 468 -5.14 -37.61 36.60
CA ASP A 468 -3.77 -37.52 37.14
C ASP A 468 -2.69 -37.60 36.01
N PRO A 469 -1.55 -36.90 36.17
CA PRO A 469 -0.46 -36.95 35.21
C PRO A 469 0.30 -38.29 35.30
N PRO A 470 0.77 -38.86 34.17
CA PRO A 470 1.56 -40.09 34.19
C PRO A 470 2.95 -39.86 34.79
N SER A 471 3.31 -40.73 35.73
CA SER A 471 4.65 -40.85 36.33
C SER A 471 5.63 -41.39 35.28
N GLY A 472 6.48 -40.52 34.71
CA GLY A 472 7.64 -40.90 33.91
C GLY A 472 8.94 -40.63 34.62
N GLU A 473 9.72 -41.70 34.83
CA GLU A 473 11.02 -41.69 35.50
C GLU A 473 12.04 -40.81 34.77
N ARG A 474 12.73 -39.99 35.58
CA ARG A 474 13.82 -39.12 35.14
C ARG A 474 15.12 -39.93 35.12
N PRO A 475 15.93 -39.90 34.05
CA PRO A 475 17.27 -40.49 34.10
C PRO A 475 18.22 -39.58 34.90
N GLU A 476 18.90 -40.15 35.87
CA GLU A 476 20.00 -39.54 36.59
C GLU A 476 21.23 -39.40 35.69
N GLY A 477 21.75 -38.19 35.58
CA GLY A 477 23.04 -37.89 34.98
C GLY A 477 23.77 -36.84 35.82
N ASP A 478 24.90 -37.24 36.38
CA ASP A 478 25.77 -36.41 37.21
C ASP A 478 26.32 -35.17 36.51
N PRO A 479 26.47 -34.04 37.24
CA PRO A 479 27.09 -32.83 36.67
C PRO A 479 28.63 -32.92 36.68
N PRO A 480 29.33 -32.41 35.66
CA PRO A 480 30.79 -32.39 35.67
C PRO A 480 31.34 -31.31 36.60
N LYS A 481 32.27 -31.74 37.47
CA LYS A 481 33.13 -30.87 38.29
C LYS A 481 34.26 -30.29 37.43
N GLY A 482 34.51 -28.98 37.53
CA GLY A 482 35.71 -28.38 37.00
C GLY A 482 35.63 -26.85 36.98
N GLY A 483 36.00 -26.18 38.08
CA GLY A 483 36.31 -24.77 38.12
C GLY A 483 37.79 -24.51 37.78
N PRO A 484 38.17 -23.40 37.19
CA PRO A 484 39.56 -22.99 37.10
C PRO A 484 39.97 -22.09 38.27
N ASP A 485 41.14 -22.42 38.81
CA ASP A 485 41.86 -21.67 39.83
C ASP A 485 42.31 -20.30 39.38
N LYS A 486 42.28 -19.38 40.33
CA LYS A 486 42.92 -18.06 40.26
C LYS A 486 44.44 -18.17 40.30
N LYS A 487 45.09 -17.49 39.39
CA LYS A 487 46.30 -16.69 39.63
C LYS A 487 46.33 -15.49 38.68
#